data_ccd47bd93651caa473492707bd5a8fc7
#
_entry.id   ccd47bd93651caa473492707bd5a8fc7
#
_cell.length_a   1.000
_cell.length_b   1.000
_cell.length_c   1.000
_cell.angle_alpha   90.00
_cell.angle_beta   90.00
_cell.angle_gamma   90.00
#
_symmetry.space_group_name_H-M   'P 1'
#
loop_
_entity.id
_entity.type
_entity.pdbx_description
1 polymer ?
#
loop_
_entity_poly.entity_id
_entity_poly.type
_entity_poly.pdbx_seq_one_letter_code
_entity_poly.pdbx_strand_id
1 'polypeptide(L)'
;MKKIAVLNDLSGLGKCSLTAAIPVISVMGIQACPLPTAVLSCQTGFPSYFCDDYTDRMDKFMDEWKNLNFQPDGIYTGFLADAAQADKVVSFIEQFGGENVKILVDPVMGDDGEEYPIYTEALCEKMRFLVKRAAVITPNLTEALLLLHGRERAHKIWSKISNLAEKELKEFVEETGNKLAMEYETEVVITGIDFPVKAGVQEIGNLICAGDSVQWVTAQKVGGSYSGTGDLFASVLSAGMVKGTDTVESVRKAVNFLAKGIRDAVEEETDRNEGICFEKYLYELAR
;
A
#
# COMPACT_ATOMS: atom_id res chain seq x y z
N MET A 1 8.17 15.24 -18.22
CA MET A 1 7.08 14.85 -17.31
C MET A 1 7.58 13.67 -16.48
N LYS A 2 7.45 13.71 -15.15
CA LYS A 2 7.82 12.61 -14.27
C LYS A 2 6.92 11.39 -14.50
N LYS A 3 7.46 10.19 -14.28
CA LYS A 3 6.77 8.90 -14.54
C LYS A 3 6.90 7.97 -13.34
N ILE A 4 5.83 7.27 -13.00
CA ILE A 4 5.86 6.17 -12.03
C ILE A 4 5.42 4.89 -12.73
N ALA A 5 6.28 3.87 -12.70
CA ALA A 5 5.87 2.52 -13.05
C ALA A 5 5.04 1.94 -11.90
N VAL A 6 3.82 1.50 -12.18
CA VAL A 6 2.90 0.94 -11.18
C VAL A 6 2.69 -0.54 -11.50
N LEU A 7 3.24 -1.41 -10.64
CA LEU A 7 3.13 -2.86 -10.75
C LEU A 7 2.05 -3.33 -9.78
N ASN A 8 0.85 -3.56 -10.28
CA ASN A 8 -0.32 -3.93 -9.47
C ASN A 8 -1.37 -4.60 -10.37
N ASP A 9 -2.40 -5.22 -9.82
CA ASP A 9 -3.47 -5.78 -10.62
C ASP A 9 -4.39 -4.71 -11.24
N LEU A 10 -5.12 -5.10 -12.27
CA LEU A 10 -6.18 -4.31 -12.88
C LEU A 10 -7.54 -4.97 -12.59
N SER A 11 -8.23 -4.49 -11.57
CA SER A 11 -9.58 -4.92 -11.23
C SER A 11 -10.63 -4.05 -11.92
N GLY A 12 -11.53 -4.67 -12.70
CA GLY A 12 -12.56 -3.95 -13.49
C GLY A 12 -13.66 -3.33 -12.64
N LEU A 13 -14.10 -4.05 -11.59
CA LEU A 13 -15.06 -3.57 -10.60
C LEU A 13 -14.40 -3.53 -9.23
N GLY A 14 -14.69 -2.50 -8.45
CA GLY A 14 -13.99 -2.14 -7.22
C GLY A 14 -12.94 -1.07 -7.51
N LYS A 15 -12.75 -0.17 -6.57
CA LYS A 15 -11.88 1.01 -6.70
C LYS A 15 -10.55 0.74 -5.99
N CYS A 16 -9.76 -0.18 -6.54
CA CYS A 16 -8.51 -0.64 -5.95
C CYS A 16 -7.40 -0.74 -7.00
N SER A 17 -6.21 -1.05 -6.57
CA SER A 17 -5.06 -1.37 -7.40
C SER A 17 -4.81 -0.35 -8.53
N LEU A 18 -4.65 -0.75 -9.78
CA LEU A 18 -4.40 0.16 -10.90
C LEU A 18 -5.56 1.14 -11.15
N THR A 19 -6.82 0.75 -10.90
CA THR A 19 -7.97 1.65 -11.09
C THR A 19 -8.00 2.79 -10.06
N ALA A 20 -7.40 2.59 -8.88
CA ALA A 20 -7.17 3.62 -7.87
C ALA A 20 -5.88 4.42 -8.15
N ALA A 21 -4.78 3.73 -8.47
CA ALA A 21 -3.47 4.35 -8.62
C ALA A 21 -3.38 5.31 -9.81
N ILE A 22 -3.92 4.92 -10.97
CA ILE A 22 -3.82 5.72 -12.20
C ILE A 22 -4.43 7.12 -12.03
N PRO A 23 -5.69 7.29 -11.57
CA PRO A 23 -6.29 8.63 -11.43
C PRO A 23 -5.57 9.47 -10.36
N VAL A 24 -5.16 8.87 -9.23
CA VAL A 24 -4.47 9.59 -8.15
C VAL A 24 -3.11 10.11 -8.62
N ILE A 25 -2.27 9.26 -9.17
CA ILE A 25 -0.94 9.65 -9.67
C ILE A 25 -1.07 10.69 -10.80
N SER A 26 -2.03 10.49 -11.70
CA SER A 26 -2.24 11.39 -12.84
C SER A 26 -2.69 12.78 -12.41
N VAL A 27 -3.64 12.89 -11.46
CA VAL A 27 -4.10 14.20 -10.98
C VAL A 27 -3.03 14.95 -10.20
N MET A 28 -2.07 14.24 -9.59
CA MET A 28 -0.89 14.82 -8.97
C MET A 28 0.17 15.26 -9.98
N GLY A 29 -0.10 15.21 -11.29
CA GLY A 29 0.76 15.74 -12.36
C GLY A 29 1.89 14.80 -12.78
N ILE A 30 1.78 13.50 -12.50
CA ILE A 30 2.75 12.47 -12.84
C ILE A 30 2.10 11.46 -13.78
N GLN A 31 2.84 10.98 -14.77
CA GLN A 31 2.38 9.92 -15.64
C GLN A 31 2.43 8.57 -14.89
N ALA A 32 1.28 7.96 -14.65
CA ALA A 32 1.20 6.56 -14.25
C ALA A 32 1.49 5.66 -15.46
N CYS A 33 2.43 4.73 -15.32
CA CYS A 33 2.78 3.74 -16.34
C CYS A 33 2.46 2.34 -15.78
N PRO A 34 1.25 1.81 -16.03
CA PRO A 34 0.81 0.55 -15.43
C PRO A 34 1.49 -0.67 -16.07
N LEU A 35 1.96 -1.59 -15.22
CA LEU A 35 2.34 -2.95 -15.58
C LEU A 35 1.41 -3.89 -14.79
N PRO A 36 0.39 -4.49 -15.43
CA PRO A 36 -0.53 -5.36 -14.74
C PRO A 36 0.15 -6.64 -14.23
N THR A 37 -0.11 -7.02 -12.98
CA THR A 37 0.26 -8.32 -12.40
C THR A 37 -0.83 -9.37 -12.63
N ALA A 38 -2.09 -8.93 -12.66
CA ALA A 38 -3.26 -9.71 -13.01
C ALA A 38 -4.33 -8.80 -13.62
N VAL A 39 -5.28 -9.36 -14.37
CA VAL A 39 -6.48 -8.67 -14.83
C VAL A 39 -7.70 -9.39 -14.29
N LEU A 40 -8.47 -8.70 -13.45
CA LEU A 40 -9.64 -9.27 -12.79
C LEU A 40 -10.92 -8.58 -13.26
N SER A 41 -12.01 -9.37 -13.35
CA SER A 41 -13.35 -8.80 -13.62
C SER A 41 -13.81 -7.87 -12.49
N CYS A 42 -13.44 -8.21 -11.25
CA CYS A 42 -13.66 -7.41 -10.03
C CYS A 42 -12.63 -7.84 -8.98
N GLN A 43 -12.43 -7.02 -7.97
CA GLN A 43 -11.49 -7.31 -6.89
C GLN A 43 -11.89 -8.57 -6.09
N THR A 44 -10.93 -9.20 -5.42
CA THR A 44 -11.07 -10.55 -4.84
C THR A 44 -12.01 -10.64 -3.61
N GLY A 45 -12.47 -9.54 -3.05
CA GLY A 45 -13.44 -9.51 -1.95
C GLY A 45 -14.88 -9.76 -2.40
N PHE A 46 -15.17 -9.69 -3.72
CA PHE A 46 -16.49 -10.09 -4.23
C PHE A 46 -16.68 -11.60 -4.17
N PRO A 47 -17.93 -12.12 -4.08
CA PRO A 47 -18.20 -13.54 -3.94
C PRO A 47 -17.68 -14.41 -5.08
N SER A 48 -17.48 -13.84 -6.26
CA SER A 48 -16.89 -14.49 -7.43
C SER A 48 -16.19 -13.47 -8.32
N TYR A 49 -15.12 -13.88 -8.95
CA TYR A 49 -14.38 -13.07 -9.91
C TYR A 49 -13.70 -13.96 -10.95
N PHE A 50 -13.46 -13.41 -12.13
CA PHE A 50 -12.54 -13.97 -13.11
C PHE A 50 -11.17 -13.31 -12.92
N CYS A 51 -10.10 -14.10 -13.02
CA CYS A 51 -8.74 -13.61 -12.95
C CYS A 51 -7.92 -14.20 -14.08
N ASP A 52 -7.30 -13.33 -14.88
CA ASP A 52 -6.24 -13.69 -15.84
C ASP A 52 -4.89 -13.29 -15.23
N ASP A 53 -4.08 -14.27 -14.85
CA ASP A 53 -2.74 -14.08 -14.32
C ASP A 53 -1.83 -13.55 -15.43
N TYR A 54 -1.11 -12.47 -15.13
CA TYR A 54 -0.23 -11.80 -16.11
C TYR A 54 1.24 -12.14 -15.96
N THR A 55 1.61 -13.09 -15.10
CA THR A 55 2.99 -13.47 -14.79
C THR A 55 3.83 -13.70 -16.04
N ASP A 56 3.35 -14.51 -16.99
CA ASP A 56 4.06 -14.81 -18.24
C ASP A 56 4.11 -13.63 -19.23
N ARG A 57 3.32 -12.59 -19.00
CA ARG A 57 3.25 -11.41 -19.87
C ARG A 57 4.09 -10.24 -19.35
N MET A 58 4.45 -10.24 -18.06
CA MET A 58 5.24 -9.17 -17.45
C MET A 58 6.58 -8.98 -18.16
N ASP A 59 7.28 -10.08 -18.52
CA ASP A 59 8.56 -10.00 -19.24
C ASP A 59 8.43 -9.28 -20.58
N LYS A 60 7.32 -9.48 -21.31
CA LYS A 60 7.07 -8.80 -22.59
C LYS A 60 6.92 -7.29 -22.42
N PHE A 61 6.27 -6.83 -21.32
CA PHE A 61 6.24 -5.40 -20.98
C PHE A 61 7.64 -4.87 -20.70
N MET A 62 8.41 -5.60 -19.90
CA MET A 62 9.77 -5.21 -19.54
C MET A 62 10.67 -5.13 -20.78
N ASP A 63 10.60 -6.11 -21.68
CA ASP A 63 11.37 -6.12 -22.92
C ASP A 63 11.03 -4.92 -23.83
N GLU A 64 9.73 -4.63 -24.01
CA GLU A 64 9.31 -3.49 -24.82
C GLU A 64 9.70 -2.15 -24.16
N TRP A 65 9.55 -2.02 -22.86
CA TRP A 65 9.97 -0.81 -22.14
C TRP A 65 11.48 -0.61 -22.17
N LYS A 66 12.24 -1.69 -22.15
CA LYS A 66 13.69 -1.66 -22.37
C LYS A 66 14.05 -1.17 -23.79
N ASN A 67 13.37 -1.73 -24.81
CA ASN A 67 13.55 -1.31 -26.21
C ASN A 67 13.24 0.18 -26.42
N LEU A 68 12.27 0.72 -25.65
CA LEU A 68 11.88 2.12 -25.67
C LEU A 68 12.76 3.02 -24.78
N ASN A 69 13.79 2.48 -24.11
CA ASN A 69 14.63 3.18 -23.15
C ASN A 69 13.78 3.84 -22.04
N PHE A 70 12.77 3.14 -21.53
CA PHE A 70 11.92 3.65 -20.46
C PHE A 70 12.73 3.92 -19.19
N GLN A 71 12.54 5.11 -18.62
CA GLN A 71 13.19 5.54 -17.39
C GLN A 71 12.12 6.14 -16.49
N PRO A 72 11.69 5.43 -15.42
CA PRO A 72 10.78 5.96 -14.44
C PRO A 72 11.50 6.84 -13.42
N ASP A 73 10.81 7.83 -12.86
CA ASP A 73 11.24 8.58 -11.69
C ASP A 73 10.84 7.88 -10.38
N GLY A 74 9.86 6.97 -10.46
CA GLY A 74 9.41 6.14 -9.35
C GLY A 74 8.89 4.79 -9.79
N ILE A 75 8.90 3.85 -8.84
CA ILE A 75 8.31 2.52 -8.97
C ILE A 75 7.38 2.33 -7.76
N TYR A 76 6.14 1.95 -8.00
CA TYR A 76 5.19 1.56 -6.97
C TYR A 76 4.74 0.12 -7.24
N THR A 77 4.84 -0.74 -6.22
CA THR A 77 4.39 -2.12 -6.29
C THR A 77 3.30 -2.37 -5.25
N GLY A 78 2.23 -3.04 -5.64
CA GLY A 78 1.14 -3.46 -4.77
C GLY A 78 0.92 -4.97 -4.82
N PHE A 79 -0.29 -5.40 -5.13
CA PHE A 79 -0.69 -6.80 -5.17
C PHE A 79 0.16 -7.64 -6.13
N LEU A 80 0.66 -8.77 -5.61
CA LEU A 80 1.36 -9.82 -6.35
C LEU A 80 0.65 -11.16 -6.13
N ALA A 81 0.41 -11.90 -7.19
CA ALA A 81 -0.36 -13.15 -7.11
C ALA A 81 0.45 -14.29 -6.47
N ASP A 82 1.77 -14.30 -6.61
CA ASP A 82 2.64 -15.35 -6.07
C ASP A 82 4.11 -14.91 -5.94
N ALA A 83 4.95 -15.83 -5.47
CA ALA A 83 6.39 -15.61 -5.31
C ALA A 83 7.13 -15.39 -6.65
N ALA A 84 6.65 -15.97 -7.77
CA ALA A 84 7.28 -15.79 -9.07
C ALA A 84 7.10 -14.36 -9.59
N GLN A 85 5.93 -13.75 -9.32
CA GLN A 85 5.73 -12.34 -9.62
C GLN A 85 6.65 -11.44 -8.79
N ALA A 86 6.87 -11.77 -7.52
CA ALA A 86 7.81 -11.01 -6.69
C ALA A 86 9.23 -11.04 -7.27
N ASP A 87 9.69 -12.18 -7.80
CA ASP A 87 10.97 -12.28 -8.51
C ASP A 87 11.01 -11.41 -9.78
N LYS A 88 9.90 -11.33 -10.52
CA LYS A 88 9.80 -10.44 -11.69
C LYS A 88 9.82 -8.96 -11.30
N VAL A 89 9.18 -8.59 -10.20
CA VAL A 89 9.25 -7.23 -9.67
C VAL A 89 10.67 -6.87 -9.22
N VAL A 90 11.39 -7.79 -8.58
CA VAL A 90 12.82 -7.60 -8.27
C VAL A 90 13.62 -7.36 -9.55
N SER A 91 13.43 -8.21 -10.57
CA SER A 91 14.09 -8.04 -11.88
C SER A 91 13.72 -6.71 -12.55
N PHE A 92 12.46 -6.26 -12.42
CA PHE A 92 12.02 -4.96 -12.89
C PHE A 92 12.79 -3.82 -12.20
N ILE A 93 12.91 -3.88 -10.88
CA ILE A 93 13.65 -2.88 -10.09
C ILE A 93 15.13 -2.87 -10.48
N GLU A 94 15.74 -4.04 -10.69
CA GLU A 94 17.15 -4.15 -11.13
C GLU A 94 17.37 -3.56 -12.53
N GLN A 95 16.38 -3.68 -13.42
CA GLN A 95 16.48 -3.20 -14.79
C GLN A 95 16.15 -1.72 -14.96
N PHE A 96 15.13 -1.21 -14.24
CA PHE A 96 14.58 0.14 -14.40
C PHE A 96 14.80 1.04 -13.20
N GLY A 97 15.24 0.49 -12.07
CA GLY A 97 15.63 1.23 -10.90
C GLY A 97 16.99 1.91 -11.09
N GLY A 98 17.31 2.84 -10.22
CA GLY A 98 18.59 3.56 -10.21
C GLY A 98 18.67 4.45 -8.98
N GLU A 99 19.81 5.07 -8.73
CA GLU A 99 20.06 5.87 -7.52
C GLU A 99 19.00 6.97 -7.27
N ASN A 100 18.41 7.51 -8.34
CA ASN A 100 17.42 8.59 -8.25
C ASN A 100 15.97 8.10 -8.34
N VAL A 101 15.73 6.81 -8.61
CA VAL A 101 14.38 6.24 -8.73
C VAL A 101 13.81 5.98 -7.35
N LYS A 102 12.65 6.55 -7.06
CA LYS A 102 11.96 6.39 -5.78
C LYS A 102 11.11 5.14 -5.80
N ILE A 103 11.37 4.18 -4.91
CA ILE A 103 10.67 2.91 -4.86
C ILE A 103 9.77 2.87 -3.64
N LEU A 104 8.48 2.66 -3.85
CA LEU A 104 7.49 2.38 -2.81
C LEU A 104 7.01 0.94 -2.96
N VAL A 105 7.04 0.19 -1.88
CA VAL A 105 6.49 -1.17 -1.80
C VAL A 105 5.34 -1.19 -0.81
N ASP A 106 4.16 -1.51 -1.31
CA ASP A 106 3.00 -1.87 -0.50
C ASP A 106 2.97 -3.40 -0.38
N PRO A 107 3.31 -3.96 0.80
CA PRO A 107 3.58 -5.39 0.93
C PRO A 107 2.29 -6.19 1.16
N VAL A 108 1.38 -6.15 0.20
CA VAL A 108 0.03 -6.73 0.28
C VAL A 108 0.06 -8.22 0.57
N MET A 109 -0.26 -8.62 1.81
CA MET A 109 -0.25 -10.01 2.27
C MET A 109 -1.41 -10.39 3.19
N GLY A 110 -2.06 -9.44 3.85
CA GLY A 110 -3.12 -9.69 4.81
C GLY A 110 -3.64 -8.42 5.47
N ASP A 111 -4.69 -8.54 6.27
CA ASP A 111 -5.27 -7.43 7.02
C ASP A 111 -6.01 -7.98 8.24
N ASP A 112 -6.17 -7.16 9.29
CA ASP A 112 -6.93 -7.46 10.53
C ASP A 112 -6.54 -8.80 11.20
N GLY A 113 -5.23 -9.12 11.16
CA GLY A 113 -4.66 -10.33 11.77
C GLY A 113 -4.72 -11.59 10.92
N GLU A 114 -5.34 -11.53 9.75
CA GLU A 114 -5.53 -12.67 8.85
C GLU A 114 -4.80 -12.43 7.52
N GLU A 115 -4.23 -13.50 6.97
CA GLU A 115 -3.62 -13.42 5.64
C GLU A 115 -4.67 -13.51 4.53
N TYR A 116 -4.36 -12.85 3.42
CA TYR A 116 -5.14 -13.03 2.19
C TYR A 116 -4.95 -14.44 1.59
N PRO A 117 -5.93 -14.95 0.84
CA PRO A 117 -5.87 -16.31 0.26
C PRO A 117 -4.64 -16.60 -0.60
N ILE A 118 -4.01 -15.56 -1.16
CA ILE A 118 -2.79 -15.65 -1.96
C ILE A 118 -1.52 -15.83 -1.12
N TYR A 119 -1.58 -15.62 0.19
CA TYR A 119 -0.41 -15.70 1.06
C TYR A 119 0.23 -17.08 1.03
N THR A 120 1.55 -17.10 0.88
CA THR A 120 2.42 -18.25 1.13
C THR A 120 3.67 -17.79 1.85
N GLU A 121 4.33 -18.68 2.60
CA GLU A 121 5.62 -18.36 3.21
C GLU A 121 6.67 -17.96 2.14
N ALA A 122 6.62 -18.59 0.97
CA ALA A 122 7.49 -18.26 -0.15
C ALA A 122 7.25 -16.82 -0.65
N LEU A 123 6.00 -16.39 -0.76
CA LEU A 123 5.66 -15.00 -1.11
C LEU A 123 6.17 -14.03 -0.03
N CYS A 124 5.97 -14.35 1.25
CA CYS A 124 6.44 -13.51 2.35
C CYS A 124 7.97 -13.37 2.35
N GLU A 125 8.72 -14.46 2.11
CA GLU A 125 10.17 -14.41 1.96
C GLU A 125 10.60 -13.51 0.80
N LYS A 126 9.94 -13.63 -0.36
CA LYS A 126 10.22 -12.78 -1.51
C LYS A 126 9.86 -11.31 -1.23
N MET A 127 8.75 -11.06 -0.52
CA MET A 127 8.36 -9.72 -0.10
C MET A 127 9.44 -9.07 0.80
N ARG A 128 10.07 -9.83 1.69
CA ARG A 128 11.22 -9.35 2.49
C ARG A 128 12.41 -8.90 1.63
N PHE A 129 12.67 -9.59 0.51
CA PHE A 129 13.69 -9.15 -0.45
C PHE A 129 13.28 -7.90 -1.21
N LEU A 130 11.98 -7.76 -1.48
CA LEU A 130 11.45 -6.61 -2.21
C LEU A 130 11.48 -5.34 -1.35
N VAL A 131 11.04 -5.43 -0.10
CA VAL A 131 11.01 -4.27 0.82
C VAL A 131 12.40 -3.70 1.11
N LYS A 132 13.46 -4.52 1.07
CA LYS A 132 14.86 -4.04 1.18
C LYS A 132 15.31 -3.11 0.05
N ARG A 133 14.58 -3.04 -1.04
CA ARG A 133 14.86 -2.18 -2.18
C ARG A 133 14.04 -0.90 -2.17
N ALA A 134 13.10 -0.81 -1.25
CA ALA A 134 12.18 0.31 -1.14
C ALA A 134 12.83 1.50 -0.42
N ALA A 135 12.51 2.71 -0.87
CA ALA A 135 12.75 3.92 -0.10
C ALA A 135 11.66 4.12 0.98
N VAL A 136 10.44 3.65 0.71
CA VAL A 136 9.32 3.65 1.65
C VAL A 136 8.51 2.36 1.51
N ILE A 137 8.08 1.80 2.64
CA ILE A 137 7.10 0.70 2.67
C ILE A 137 5.84 1.11 3.43
N THR A 138 4.67 0.55 3.01
CA THR A 138 3.35 0.93 3.56
C THR A 138 2.58 -0.24 4.19
N PRO A 139 3.21 -1.08 5.04
CA PRO A 139 2.50 -2.20 5.64
C PRO A 139 1.37 -1.73 6.55
N ASN A 140 0.25 -2.47 6.60
CA ASN A 140 -0.62 -2.46 7.78
C ASN A 140 0.04 -3.27 8.92
N LEU A 141 -0.58 -3.32 10.10
CA LEU A 141 0.04 -4.00 11.25
C LEU A 141 0.18 -5.51 11.04
N THR A 142 -0.75 -6.15 10.34
CA THR A 142 -0.67 -7.58 10.00
C THR A 142 0.55 -7.86 9.13
N GLU A 143 0.73 -7.09 8.08
CA GLU A 143 1.85 -7.19 7.14
C GLU A 143 3.18 -6.88 7.82
N ALA A 144 3.21 -5.89 8.71
CA ALA A 144 4.37 -5.55 9.52
C ALA A 144 4.83 -6.75 10.37
N LEU A 145 3.88 -7.43 11.00
CA LEU A 145 4.17 -8.63 11.80
C LEU A 145 4.58 -9.83 10.94
N LEU A 146 3.96 -10.02 9.77
CA LEU A 146 4.34 -11.06 8.82
C LEU A 146 5.77 -10.86 8.30
N LEU A 147 6.14 -9.64 7.94
CA LEU A 147 7.49 -9.30 7.50
C LEU A 147 8.54 -9.59 8.58
N LEU A 148 8.30 -9.22 9.84
CA LEU A 148 9.26 -9.43 10.92
C LEU A 148 9.30 -10.87 11.42
N HIS A 149 8.18 -11.57 11.41
CA HIS A 149 8.06 -12.79 12.21
C HIS A 149 7.58 -14.03 11.46
N GLY A 150 6.99 -13.88 10.25
CA GLY A 150 6.27 -14.95 9.57
C GLY A 150 4.93 -15.29 10.24
N ARG A 151 4.14 -16.13 9.58
CA ARG A 151 2.75 -16.43 9.93
C ARG A 151 2.52 -16.83 11.39
N GLU A 152 3.17 -17.92 11.81
CA GLU A 152 2.86 -18.52 13.11
C GLU A 152 3.08 -17.56 14.28
N ARG A 153 4.15 -16.80 14.22
CA ARG A 153 4.50 -15.84 15.27
C ARG A 153 3.67 -14.57 15.17
N ALA A 154 3.34 -14.10 13.96
CA ALA A 154 2.46 -12.97 13.74
C ALA A 154 1.08 -13.19 14.40
N HIS A 155 0.43 -14.34 14.19
CA HIS A 155 -0.83 -14.68 14.83
C HIS A 155 -0.75 -14.71 16.36
N LYS A 156 0.33 -15.29 16.92
CA LYS A 156 0.53 -15.31 18.38
C LYS A 156 0.70 -13.90 18.97
N ILE A 157 1.30 -12.99 18.21
CA ILE A 157 1.45 -11.60 18.63
C ILE A 157 0.12 -10.88 18.50
N TRP A 158 -0.56 -11.01 17.34
CA TRP A 158 -1.85 -10.37 17.07
C TRP A 158 -2.87 -10.66 18.18
N SER A 159 -3.01 -11.91 18.58
CA SER A 159 -3.94 -12.31 19.65
C SER A 159 -3.66 -11.65 21.02
N LYS A 160 -2.46 -11.15 21.23
CA LYS A 160 -2.07 -10.46 22.48
C LYS A 160 -2.31 -8.96 22.41
N ILE A 161 -2.12 -8.36 21.23
CA ILE A 161 -2.21 -6.90 21.07
C ILE A 161 -3.63 -6.40 20.86
N SER A 162 -4.57 -7.25 20.43
CA SER A 162 -5.97 -6.89 20.16
C SER A 162 -6.72 -6.29 21.38
N ASN A 163 -6.18 -6.46 22.59
CA ASN A 163 -6.78 -5.94 23.83
C ASN A 163 -5.91 -4.92 24.55
N LEU A 164 -4.86 -4.40 23.93
CA LEU A 164 -3.98 -3.41 24.54
C LEU A 164 -4.70 -2.06 24.73
N ALA A 165 -4.35 -1.36 25.82
CA ALA A 165 -4.71 0.03 25.95
C ALA A 165 -3.98 0.87 24.90
N GLU A 166 -4.56 2.04 24.52
CA GLU A 166 -4.00 2.87 23.44
C GLU A 166 -2.52 3.19 23.61
N LYS A 167 -2.07 3.48 24.83
CA LYS A 167 -0.66 3.79 25.09
C LYS A 167 0.24 2.60 24.78
N GLU A 168 -0.16 1.43 25.28
CA GLU A 168 0.59 0.18 25.06
C GLU A 168 0.60 -0.23 23.58
N LEU A 169 -0.53 -0.02 22.89
CA LEU A 169 -0.63 -0.26 21.45
C LEU A 169 0.30 0.69 20.67
N LYS A 170 0.32 1.98 21.00
CA LYS A 170 1.25 2.95 20.38
C LYS A 170 2.70 2.54 20.58
N GLU A 171 3.10 2.24 21.82
CA GLU A 171 4.45 1.79 22.15
C GLU A 171 4.83 0.52 21.35
N PHE A 172 3.91 -0.44 21.25
CA PHE A 172 4.13 -1.66 20.48
C PHE A 172 4.29 -1.40 18.98
N VAL A 173 3.44 -0.54 18.39
CA VAL A 173 3.49 -0.20 16.96
C VAL A 173 4.76 0.60 16.64
N GLU A 174 5.18 1.53 17.51
CA GLU A 174 6.43 2.27 17.39
C GLU A 174 7.65 1.33 17.43
N GLU A 175 7.68 0.38 18.37
CA GLU A 175 8.74 -0.63 18.42
C GLU A 175 8.77 -1.49 17.14
N THR A 176 7.59 -1.88 16.64
CA THR A 176 7.45 -2.66 15.41
C THR A 176 7.95 -1.87 14.19
N GLY A 177 7.53 -0.61 14.04
CA GLY A 177 7.97 0.26 12.95
C GLY A 177 9.48 0.52 12.96
N ASN A 178 10.05 0.80 14.14
CA ASN A 178 11.49 0.98 14.28
C ASN A 178 12.28 -0.29 13.93
N LYS A 179 11.80 -1.48 14.34
CA LYS A 179 12.42 -2.75 13.95
C LYS A 179 12.41 -2.96 12.44
N LEU A 180 11.28 -2.69 11.78
CA LEU A 180 11.19 -2.76 10.31
C LEU A 180 12.15 -1.79 9.64
N ALA A 181 12.18 -0.54 10.09
CA ALA A 181 13.05 0.50 9.53
C ALA A 181 14.53 0.11 9.64
N MET A 182 14.94 -0.45 10.79
CA MET A 182 16.30 -0.94 11.00
C MET A 182 16.64 -2.19 10.20
N GLU A 183 15.73 -3.17 10.12
CA GLU A 183 15.98 -4.46 9.45
C GLU A 183 16.05 -4.31 7.93
N TYR A 184 15.24 -3.41 7.38
CA TYR A 184 15.12 -3.23 5.94
C TYR A 184 15.81 -1.96 5.41
N GLU A 185 16.36 -1.12 6.30
CA GLU A 185 17.05 0.14 5.95
C GLU A 185 16.15 1.06 5.09
N THR A 186 14.85 1.18 5.45
CA THR A 186 13.82 1.90 4.69
C THR A 186 12.96 2.76 5.59
N GLU A 187 12.32 3.79 5.04
CA GLU A 187 11.22 4.46 5.75
C GLU A 187 10.00 3.55 5.83
N VAL A 188 9.35 3.54 6.98
CA VAL A 188 8.18 2.69 7.24
C VAL A 188 6.98 3.55 7.58
N VAL A 189 5.87 3.31 6.89
CA VAL A 189 4.57 3.89 7.23
C VAL A 189 3.63 2.75 7.60
N ILE A 190 3.46 2.47 8.91
CA ILE A 190 2.46 1.48 9.36
C ILE A 190 1.09 2.15 9.30
N THR A 191 0.21 1.61 8.44
CA THR A 191 -1.09 2.21 8.13
C THR A 191 -2.22 1.60 8.94
N GLY A 192 -3.30 2.37 9.16
CA GLY A 192 -4.58 1.83 9.56
C GLY A 192 -4.66 1.32 11.01
N ILE A 193 -3.96 1.91 11.96
CA ILE A 193 -3.99 1.48 13.36
C ILE A 193 -5.27 2.00 14.03
N ASP A 194 -6.17 1.10 14.34
CA ASP A 194 -7.39 1.39 15.09
C ASP A 194 -7.10 1.57 16.57
N PHE A 195 -7.36 2.77 17.11
CA PHE A 195 -7.24 3.01 18.53
C PHE A 195 -8.54 2.66 19.27
N PRO A 196 -8.45 2.31 20.58
CA PRO A 196 -9.62 2.08 21.40
C PRO A 196 -10.54 3.31 21.46
N VAL A 197 -11.85 3.08 21.48
CA VAL A 197 -12.84 4.16 21.56
C VAL A 197 -12.69 4.97 22.86
N LYS A 198 -12.58 6.30 22.74
CA LYS A 198 -12.56 7.24 23.88
C LYS A 198 -13.70 8.24 23.76
N ALA A 199 -14.51 8.37 24.80
CA ALA A 199 -15.63 9.29 24.84
C ALA A 199 -16.58 9.19 23.63
N GLY A 200 -16.75 7.99 23.09
CA GLY A 200 -17.60 7.74 21.90
C GLY A 200 -16.96 8.08 20.56
N VAL A 201 -15.67 8.46 20.55
CA VAL A 201 -14.90 8.72 19.33
C VAL A 201 -13.83 7.65 19.17
N GLN A 202 -13.72 7.07 18.00
CA GLN A 202 -12.61 6.20 17.61
C GLN A 202 -11.68 6.98 16.70
N GLU A 203 -10.38 6.83 16.92
CA GLU A 203 -9.34 7.36 16.03
C GLU A 203 -8.65 6.23 15.26
N ILE A 204 -8.17 6.56 14.08
CA ILE A 204 -7.30 5.72 13.26
C ILE A 204 -5.96 6.45 13.09
N GLY A 205 -4.86 5.74 13.26
CA GLY A 205 -3.52 6.29 13.18
C GLY A 205 -2.67 5.67 12.09
N ASN A 206 -1.71 6.46 11.60
CA ASN A 206 -0.64 5.99 10.73
C ASN A 206 0.68 6.40 11.37
N LEU A 207 1.56 5.43 11.59
CA LEU A 207 2.89 5.64 12.14
C LEU A 207 3.89 5.84 11.03
N ILE A 208 4.74 6.85 11.14
CA ILE A 208 5.86 7.10 10.22
C ILE A 208 7.17 6.93 11.00
N CYS A 209 8.03 6.01 10.56
CA CYS A 209 9.40 5.83 11.06
C CYS A 209 10.37 6.18 9.92
N ALA A 210 11.08 7.29 10.06
CA ALA A 210 12.03 7.79 9.07
C ALA A 210 13.32 8.21 9.77
N GLY A 211 14.40 7.43 9.64
CA GLY A 211 15.63 7.61 10.41
C GLY A 211 15.34 7.49 11.91
N ASP A 212 15.78 8.50 12.68
CA ASP A 212 15.52 8.57 14.14
C ASP A 212 14.15 9.22 14.48
N SER A 213 13.36 9.58 13.48
CA SER A 213 12.07 10.25 13.67
C SER A 213 10.92 9.26 13.70
N VAL A 214 10.07 9.37 14.73
CA VAL A 214 8.82 8.63 14.87
C VAL A 214 7.68 9.64 14.98
N GLN A 215 6.72 9.58 14.07
CA GLN A 215 5.59 10.51 14.03
C GLN A 215 4.28 9.78 13.77
N TRP A 216 3.20 10.28 14.39
CA TRP A 216 1.84 9.81 14.16
C TRP A 216 1.03 10.85 13.37
N VAL A 217 0.29 10.36 12.40
CA VAL A 217 -0.78 11.12 11.74
C VAL A 217 -2.09 10.41 12.03
N THR A 218 -2.95 11.05 12.81
CA THR A 218 -4.24 10.48 13.23
C THR A 218 -5.41 11.23 12.62
N ALA A 219 -6.53 10.53 12.48
CA ALA A 219 -7.81 11.10 12.08
C ALA A 219 -8.94 10.39 12.83
N GLN A 220 -10.11 11.03 12.91
CA GLN A 220 -11.30 10.36 13.40
C GLN A 220 -11.67 9.22 12.43
N LYS A 221 -11.84 8.02 12.97
CA LYS A 221 -12.33 6.88 12.18
C LYS A 221 -13.80 7.09 11.84
N VAL A 222 -14.13 6.96 10.58
CA VAL A 222 -15.49 7.01 10.06
C VAL A 222 -15.77 5.69 9.34
N GLY A 223 -16.90 5.06 9.65
CA GLY A 223 -17.32 3.82 9.01
C GLY A 223 -16.40 2.62 9.29
N GLY A 224 -16.45 1.66 8.37
CA GLY A 224 -15.64 0.43 8.40
C GLY A 224 -14.43 0.47 7.49
N SER A 225 -13.90 -0.73 7.19
CA SER A 225 -12.83 -0.93 6.19
C SER A 225 -13.44 -0.98 4.79
N TYR A 226 -12.81 -0.34 3.82
CA TYR A 226 -13.18 -0.34 2.40
C TYR A 226 -12.02 -0.81 1.54
N SER A 227 -12.32 -1.59 0.50
CA SER A 227 -11.33 -2.02 -0.49
C SER A 227 -10.68 -0.82 -1.18
N GLY A 228 -9.38 -0.92 -1.47
CA GLY A 228 -8.63 0.07 -2.23
C GLY A 228 -8.16 1.30 -1.44
N THR A 229 -8.49 1.42 -0.14
CA THR A 229 -7.98 2.54 0.68
C THR A 229 -6.45 2.50 0.82
N GLY A 230 -5.85 1.30 0.93
CA GLY A 230 -4.40 1.11 0.89
C GLY A 230 -3.78 1.57 -0.43
N ASP A 231 -4.38 1.17 -1.57
CA ASP A 231 -3.90 1.58 -2.89
C ASP A 231 -3.96 3.09 -3.12
N LEU A 232 -5.07 3.72 -2.69
CA LEU A 232 -5.22 5.17 -2.75
C LEU A 232 -4.16 5.88 -1.88
N PHE A 233 -3.94 5.37 -0.67
CA PHE A 233 -2.93 5.88 0.25
C PHE A 233 -1.52 5.76 -0.34
N ALA A 234 -1.11 4.57 -0.77
CA ALA A 234 0.20 4.30 -1.36
C ALA A 234 0.42 5.11 -2.65
N SER A 235 -0.63 5.32 -3.44
CA SER A 235 -0.57 6.15 -4.65
C SER A 235 -0.26 7.61 -4.35
N VAL A 236 -0.88 8.19 -3.32
CA VAL A 236 -0.57 9.57 -2.88
C VAL A 236 0.88 9.68 -2.39
N LEU A 237 1.34 8.70 -1.60
CA LEU A 237 2.72 8.67 -1.10
C LEU A 237 3.72 8.52 -2.25
N SER A 238 3.49 7.56 -3.16
CA SER A 238 4.35 7.34 -4.32
C SER A 238 4.51 8.61 -5.17
N ALA A 239 3.41 9.31 -5.45
CA ALA A 239 3.42 10.57 -6.17
C ALA A 239 4.14 11.67 -5.37
N GLY A 240 3.90 11.77 -4.07
CA GLY A 240 4.58 12.71 -3.16
C GLY A 240 6.09 12.52 -3.18
N MET A 241 6.56 11.28 -3.01
CA MET A 241 7.99 10.94 -3.06
C MET A 241 8.67 11.38 -4.36
N VAL A 242 8.03 11.10 -5.49
CA VAL A 242 8.55 11.50 -6.82
C VAL A 242 8.55 13.01 -6.97
N LYS A 243 7.61 13.74 -6.38
CA LYS A 243 7.60 15.21 -6.34
C LYS A 243 8.64 15.79 -5.39
N GLY A 244 9.14 15.01 -4.44
CA GLY A 244 10.05 15.47 -3.37
C GLY A 244 9.31 16.03 -2.16
N THR A 245 8.03 15.69 -2.00
CA THR A 245 7.24 16.03 -0.81
C THR A 245 7.69 15.15 0.35
N ASP A 246 7.75 15.71 1.54
CA ASP A 246 8.04 14.99 2.78
C ASP A 246 7.01 13.87 3.05
N THR A 247 7.47 12.74 3.61
CA THR A 247 6.62 11.57 3.86
C THR A 247 5.46 11.90 4.80
N VAL A 248 5.71 12.67 5.86
CA VAL A 248 4.66 13.05 6.83
C VAL A 248 3.60 13.94 6.18
N GLU A 249 4.01 14.87 5.31
CA GLU A 249 3.10 15.72 4.55
C GLU A 249 2.27 14.87 3.55
N SER A 250 2.91 13.92 2.87
CA SER A 250 2.23 13.00 1.95
C SER A 250 1.20 12.13 2.69
N VAL A 251 1.54 11.61 3.88
CA VAL A 251 0.62 10.85 4.74
C VAL A 251 -0.56 11.73 5.18
N ARG A 252 -0.32 12.97 5.62
CA ARG A 252 -1.43 13.89 5.98
C ARG A 252 -2.36 14.16 4.80
N LYS A 253 -1.81 14.35 3.60
CA LYS A 253 -2.59 14.53 2.38
C LYS A 253 -3.43 13.31 2.07
N ALA A 254 -2.85 12.10 2.14
CA ALA A 254 -3.56 10.84 1.94
C ALA A 254 -4.70 10.65 2.95
N VAL A 255 -4.42 10.83 4.25
CA VAL A 255 -5.42 10.71 5.33
C VAL A 255 -6.60 11.66 5.13
N ASN A 256 -6.33 12.95 4.82
CA ASN A 256 -7.38 13.94 4.58
C ASN A 256 -8.23 13.60 3.34
N PHE A 257 -7.60 13.13 2.29
CA PHE A 257 -8.27 12.70 1.05
C PHE A 257 -9.18 11.50 1.31
N LEU A 258 -8.65 10.45 1.94
CA LEU A 258 -9.38 9.23 2.25
C LEU A 258 -10.56 9.48 3.19
N ALA A 259 -10.38 10.29 4.24
CA ALA A 259 -11.43 10.59 5.21
C ALA A 259 -12.69 11.19 4.57
N LYS A 260 -12.54 11.95 3.49
CA LYS A 260 -13.67 12.51 2.72
C LYS A 260 -14.39 11.45 1.91
N GLY A 261 -13.63 10.65 1.13
CA GLY A 261 -14.20 9.57 0.33
C GLY A 261 -14.89 8.49 1.18
N ILE A 262 -14.32 8.18 2.36
CA ILE A 262 -14.93 7.25 3.31
C ILE A 262 -16.24 7.81 3.88
N ARG A 263 -16.27 9.10 4.26
CA ARG A 263 -17.49 9.73 4.78
C ARG A 263 -18.63 9.64 3.78
N ASP A 264 -18.36 9.97 2.52
CA ASP A 264 -19.37 9.88 1.47
C ASP A 264 -19.80 8.44 1.21
N ALA A 265 -18.86 7.48 1.23
CA ALA A 265 -19.19 6.06 1.07
C ALA A 265 -20.11 5.55 2.20
N VAL A 266 -19.92 6.04 3.43
CA VAL A 266 -20.82 5.75 4.56
C VAL A 266 -22.19 6.40 4.37
N GLU A 267 -22.24 7.66 3.95
CA GLU A 267 -23.49 8.38 3.70
C GLU A 267 -24.29 7.77 2.55
N GLU A 268 -23.62 7.25 1.52
CA GLU A 268 -24.21 6.61 0.35
C GLU A 268 -24.48 5.10 0.55
N GLU A 269 -24.15 4.55 1.74
CA GLU A 269 -24.27 3.11 2.06
C GLU A 269 -23.53 2.21 1.04
N THR A 270 -22.40 2.69 0.52
CA THR A 270 -21.61 1.98 -0.50
C THR A 270 -21.08 0.65 0.06
N ASP A 271 -21.20 -0.44 -0.71
CA ASP A 271 -20.62 -1.74 -0.33
C ASP A 271 -19.11 -1.62 -0.17
N ARG A 272 -18.56 -2.26 0.88
CA ARG A 272 -17.12 -2.21 1.16
C ARG A 272 -16.25 -2.66 -0.02
N ASN A 273 -16.75 -3.59 -0.82
CA ASN A 273 -16.02 -4.14 -1.96
C ASN A 273 -16.03 -3.21 -3.18
N GLU A 274 -16.95 -2.27 -3.25
CA GLU A 274 -16.96 -1.23 -4.28
C GLU A 274 -15.94 -0.12 -4.04
N GLY A 275 -15.43 -0.02 -2.79
CA GLY A 275 -14.46 1.01 -2.40
C GLY A 275 -15.11 2.34 -2.03
N ILE A 276 -14.31 3.39 -1.88
CA ILE A 276 -14.77 4.70 -1.39
C ILE A 276 -15.10 5.67 -2.52
N CYS A 277 -15.86 6.74 -2.21
CA CYS A 277 -16.26 7.78 -3.17
C CYS A 277 -15.16 8.83 -3.35
N PHE A 278 -14.01 8.44 -3.88
CA PHE A 278 -12.83 9.31 -3.95
C PHE A 278 -12.78 10.24 -5.16
N GLU A 279 -13.48 9.92 -6.24
CA GLU A 279 -13.36 10.58 -7.55
C GLU A 279 -13.65 12.08 -7.47
N LYS A 280 -14.64 12.46 -6.69
CA LYS A 280 -15.04 13.87 -6.50
C LYS A 280 -14.04 14.70 -5.70
N TYR A 281 -13.06 14.07 -5.04
CA TYR A 281 -12.02 14.72 -4.25
C TYR A 281 -10.65 14.74 -4.92
N LEU A 282 -10.49 14.11 -6.08
CA LEU A 282 -9.22 14.06 -6.81
C LEU A 282 -8.60 15.44 -7.04
N TYR A 283 -9.42 16.47 -7.30
CA TYR A 283 -8.95 17.85 -7.54
C TYR A 283 -8.13 18.43 -6.37
N GLU A 284 -8.32 17.93 -5.15
CA GLU A 284 -7.58 18.40 -3.97
C GLU A 284 -6.12 17.91 -3.97
N LEU A 285 -5.86 16.78 -4.61
CA LEU A 285 -4.52 16.24 -4.78
C LEU A 285 -3.70 16.98 -5.84
N ALA A 286 -4.35 17.75 -6.71
CA ALA A 286 -3.68 18.53 -7.76
C ALA A 286 -2.88 19.74 -7.24
N ARG A 287 -3.06 20.09 -5.95
CA ARG A 287 -2.51 21.31 -5.32
C ARG A 287 -1.24 21.04 -4.53
#